data_9f410cd7a7a4122c86efad57f3406a76
#
_entry.id   9f410cd7a7a4122c86efad57f3406a76
#
_cell.length_a   1.000
_cell.length_b   1.000
_cell.length_c   1.000
_cell.angle_alpha   90.00
_cell.angle_beta   90.00
_cell.angle_gamma   90.00
#
_symmetry.space_group_name_H-M   'P 1'
#
loop_
_entity.id
_entity.type
_entity.pdbx_description
1 polymer ?
#
loop_
_entity_poly.entity_id
_entity_poly.type
_entity_poly.pdbx_seq_one_letter_code
_entity_poly.pdbx_strand_id
1 'polypeptide(L)'
;MRWTEKILPARLVKRAWVAASVAAMMLAGAACSKARPQKKVFYINSYHEGYAPSDEAMDAIRKILSAADVQLEVFFLDAKRHPETDEILKRSAEALDRIQKFRPDVLIASDDDAVKYVIAPHFRSGPIPAVFCGVNWSSEPYGLPSENVTGIIETVPVEAALKDLRRSFPKIQKLRVLSEDSTSERNNRALLDPLYRRLGFEPSYALVPDFASWKNEFVKAQREADVIYLPTMGAVAGWNEAEARQWVAEHIRKPVFTCDDFMMPYAAYGLTKVAREQGEWAAAAALKILRGAKPRDIPLASNQRVRCFVNPELAEKIGFHPPDERSCEGRQ
;
A
#
# COMPACT_ATOMS: atom_id res chain seq x y z
N MET A 1 -10.90 22.53 -92.44
CA MET A 1 -10.69 21.87 -91.18
C MET A 1 -11.61 22.45 -90.12
N ARG A 2 -12.68 21.76 -89.74
CA ARG A 2 -13.66 22.26 -88.71
C ARG A 2 -13.33 21.62 -87.39
N TRP A 3 -13.06 22.41 -86.36
CA TRP A 3 -12.91 21.98 -84.98
C TRP A 3 -14.28 21.91 -84.32
N THR A 4 -14.69 20.70 -83.89
CA THR A 4 -15.92 20.56 -83.06
C THR A 4 -15.54 20.57 -81.60
N GLU A 5 -15.91 21.65 -80.88
CA GLU A 5 -15.87 21.71 -79.42
C GLU A 5 -16.93 20.79 -78.83
N LYS A 6 -16.50 19.80 -78.11
CA LYS A 6 -17.37 18.97 -77.30
C LYS A 6 -17.67 19.67 -75.95
N ILE A 7 -18.87 20.29 -75.89
CA ILE A 7 -19.39 20.89 -74.67
C ILE A 7 -19.87 19.76 -73.74
N LEU A 8 -19.25 19.56 -72.60
CA LEU A 8 -19.72 18.64 -71.56
C LEU A 8 -20.99 19.16 -70.89
N PRO A 9 -22.00 18.30 -70.62
CA PRO A 9 -23.27 18.74 -70.10
C PRO A 9 -23.12 19.25 -68.62
N ALA A 10 -23.68 20.42 -68.37
CA ALA A 10 -23.60 21.17 -67.08
C ALA A 10 -24.04 20.35 -65.85
N ARG A 11 -24.72 19.25 -66.02
CA ARG A 11 -25.12 18.33 -64.91
C ARG A 11 -23.95 17.51 -64.31
N LEU A 12 -22.92 17.21 -65.09
CA LEU A 12 -21.74 16.48 -64.63
C LEU A 12 -20.80 17.37 -63.80
N VAL A 13 -20.68 18.65 -64.13
CA VAL A 13 -19.84 19.61 -63.40
C VAL A 13 -20.41 19.88 -62.01
N LYS A 14 -21.76 20.05 -61.87
CA LYS A 14 -22.40 20.24 -60.56
C LYS A 14 -22.24 19.04 -59.61
N ARG A 15 -22.24 17.80 -60.14
CA ARG A 15 -22.06 16.61 -59.29
C ARG A 15 -20.60 16.46 -58.81
N ALA A 16 -19.61 16.86 -59.59
CA ALA A 16 -18.23 16.86 -59.23
C ALA A 16 -17.92 17.90 -58.10
N TRP A 17 -18.52 19.07 -58.17
CA TRP A 17 -18.33 20.09 -57.14
C TRP A 17 -19.01 19.74 -55.81
N VAL A 18 -20.19 19.12 -55.80
CA VAL A 18 -20.84 18.62 -54.58
C VAL A 18 -20.04 17.48 -53.94
N ALA A 19 -19.52 16.56 -54.73
CA ALA A 19 -18.70 15.46 -54.22
C ALA A 19 -17.35 15.96 -53.64
N ALA A 20 -16.72 16.95 -54.26
CA ALA A 20 -15.49 17.59 -53.73
C ALA A 20 -15.74 18.38 -52.42
N SER A 21 -16.89 19.04 -52.31
CA SER A 21 -17.25 19.79 -51.10
C SER A 21 -17.55 18.87 -49.92
N VAL A 22 -18.21 17.73 -50.15
CA VAL A 22 -18.50 16.72 -49.11
C VAL A 22 -17.20 16.01 -48.65
N ALA A 23 -16.29 15.70 -49.57
CA ALA A 23 -14.99 15.13 -49.24
C ALA A 23 -14.09 16.11 -48.44
N ALA A 24 -14.13 17.39 -48.78
CA ALA A 24 -13.41 18.45 -48.03
C ALA A 24 -13.99 18.64 -46.62
N MET A 25 -15.32 18.53 -46.41
CA MET A 25 -15.94 18.58 -45.07
C MET A 25 -15.64 17.32 -44.24
N MET A 26 -15.52 16.12 -44.85
CA MET A 26 -15.12 14.92 -44.11
C MET A 26 -13.64 14.95 -43.72
N LEU A 27 -12.76 15.55 -44.52
CA LEU A 27 -11.34 15.73 -44.19
C LEU A 27 -11.11 16.82 -43.15
N ALA A 28 -11.92 17.87 -43.11
CA ALA A 28 -11.86 18.92 -42.07
C ALA A 28 -12.36 18.45 -40.70
N GLY A 29 -13.27 17.46 -40.66
CA GLY A 29 -13.77 16.86 -39.39
C GLY A 29 -12.75 15.91 -38.74
N ALA A 30 -11.74 15.42 -39.46
CA ALA A 30 -10.73 14.50 -38.91
C ALA A 30 -9.51 15.20 -38.27
N ALA A 31 -9.40 16.53 -38.34
CA ALA A 31 -8.17 17.25 -38.03
C ALA A 31 -8.17 18.05 -36.74
N CYS A 32 -9.07 17.81 -35.78
CA CYS A 32 -8.98 18.48 -34.48
C CYS A 32 -9.43 17.62 -33.31
N SER A 33 -8.93 16.39 -33.22
CA SER A 33 -8.83 15.73 -31.95
C SER A 33 -7.64 16.35 -31.21
N LYS A 34 -7.87 17.48 -30.49
CA LYS A 34 -6.92 17.95 -29.50
C LYS A 34 -6.71 16.78 -28.55
N ALA A 35 -5.53 16.15 -28.60
CA ALA A 35 -5.13 15.14 -27.63
C ALA A 35 -5.47 15.71 -26.26
N ARG A 36 -6.36 15.05 -25.52
CA ARG A 36 -6.65 15.47 -24.13
C ARG A 36 -5.33 15.45 -23.38
N PRO A 37 -4.99 16.52 -22.62
CA PRO A 37 -3.78 16.51 -21.84
C PRO A 37 -3.78 15.26 -20.96
N GLN A 38 -2.67 14.56 -20.98
CA GLN A 38 -2.47 13.35 -20.19
C GLN A 38 -2.73 13.67 -18.72
N LYS A 39 -3.53 12.84 -18.05
CA LYS A 39 -3.84 12.99 -16.64
C LYS A 39 -2.62 12.66 -15.79
N LYS A 40 -2.49 13.35 -14.66
CA LYS A 40 -1.30 13.28 -13.80
C LYS A 40 -1.66 12.85 -12.39
N VAL A 41 -0.94 11.86 -11.88
CA VAL A 41 -1.00 11.42 -10.49
C VAL A 41 0.38 11.60 -9.86
N PHE A 42 0.42 12.18 -8.65
CA PHE A 42 1.64 12.23 -7.84
C PHE A 42 1.47 11.30 -6.65
N TYR A 43 2.39 10.34 -6.50
CA TYR A 43 2.36 9.37 -5.42
C TYR A 43 3.46 9.67 -4.40
N ILE A 44 3.04 9.87 -3.15
CA ILE A 44 3.90 10.08 -1.99
C ILE A 44 3.97 8.77 -1.23
N ASN A 45 5.12 8.11 -1.29
CA ASN A 45 5.39 6.89 -0.54
C ASN A 45 6.10 7.24 0.76
N SER A 46 5.57 6.82 1.91
CA SER A 46 6.20 7.09 3.22
C SER A 46 7.58 6.45 3.37
N TYR A 47 7.82 5.34 2.67
CA TYR A 47 9.04 4.57 2.85
C TYR A 47 10.01 4.74 1.68
N HIS A 48 10.90 3.78 1.47
CA HIS A 48 11.92 3.78 0.42
C HIS A 48 11.68 2.65 -0.58
N GLU A 49 12.27 2.76 -1.75
CA GLU A 49 12.31 1.67 -2.71
C GLU A 49 13.09 0.48 -2.14
N GLY A 50 12.59 -0.74 -2.33
CA GLY A 50 13.14 -1.97 -1.75
C GLY A 50 12.47 -2.42 -0.44
N TYR A 51 11.51 -1.64 0.11
CA TYR A 51 10.69 -2.11 1.22
C TYR A 51 9.49 -2.90 0.67
N ALA A 52 9.53 -4.22 0.81
CA ALA A 52 8.66 -5.16 0.09
C ALA A 52 7.14 -4.85 0.12
N PRO A 53 6.49 -4.54 1.28
CA PRO A 53 5.06 -4.22 1.28
C PRO A 53 4.74 -2.95 0.50
N SER A 54 5.60 -1.94 0.61
CA SER A 54 5.46 -0.66 -0.09
C SER A 54 5.66 -0.84 -1.60
N ASP A 55 6.62 -1.65 -2.00
CA ASP A 55 6.89 -1.96 -3.41
C ASP A 55 5.73 -2.74 -4.03
N GLU A 56 5.13 -3.72 -3.33
CA GLU A 56 3.99 -4.48 -3.83
C GLU A 56 2.77 -3.57 -4.08
N ALA A 57 2.50 -2.61 -3.20
CA ALA A 57 1.45 -1.62 -3.37
C ALA A 57 1.78 -0.65 -4.52
N MET A 58 3.02 -0.17 -4.59
CA MET A 58 3.49 0.72 -5.66
C MET A 58 3.42 0.08 -7.04
N ASP A 59 3.79 -1.18 -7.17
CA ASP A 59 3.72 -1.93 -8.43
C ASP A 59 2.27 -2.06 -8.93
N ALA A 60 1.32 -2.27 -8.02
CA ALA A 60 -0.10 -2.28 -8.36
C ALA A 60 -0.56 -0.90 -8.86
N ILE A 61 -0.17 0.19 -8.19
CA ILE A 61 -0.46 1.57 -8.60
C ILE A 61 0.13 1.84 -9.97
N ARG A 62 1.41 1.55 -10.19
CA ARG A 62 2.11 1.75 -11.47
C ARG A 62 1.41 0.99 -12.61
N LYS A 63 1.12 -0.29 -12.40
CA LYS A 63 0.47 -1.14 -13.41
C LYS A 63 -0.90 -0.61 -13.82
N ILE A 64 -1.73 -0.22 -12.86
CA ILE A 64 -3.11 0.24 -13.13
C ILE A 64 -3.11 1.62 -13.80
N LEU A 65 -2.30 2.57 -13.32
CA LEU A 65 -2.24 3.91 -13.88
C LEU A 65 -1.60 3.93 -15.27
N SER A 66 -0.55 3.14 -15.51
CA SER A 66 0.07 2.99 -16.82
C SER A 66 -0.90 2.43 -17.85
N ALA A 67 -1.71 1.41 -17.49
CA ALA A 67 -2.72 0.86 -18.38
C ALA A 67 -3.84 1.86 -18.75
N ALA A 68 -4.01 2.92 -17.95
CA ALA A 68 -4.97 4.00 -18.17
C ALA A 68 -4.34 5.26 -18.82
N ASP A 69 -3.10 5.19 -19.29
CA ASP A 69 -2.34 6.31 -19.87
C ASP A 69 -2.26 7.54 -18.93
N VAL A 70 -2.02 7.29 -17.65
CA VAL A 70 -1.85 8.31 -16.62
C VAL A 70 -0.37 8.52 -16.34
N GLN A 71 0.08 9.77 -16.37
CA GLN A 71 1.44 10.12 -15.98
C GLN A 71 1.56 10.01 -14.46
N LEU A 72 2.50 9.19 -13.98
CA LEU A 72 2.78 8.99 -12.56
C LEU A 72 4.16 9.55 -12.22
N GLU A 73 4.21 10.41 -11.20
CA GLU A 73 5.44 10.77 -10.50
C GLU A 73 5.42 10.18 -9.10
N VAL A 74 6.53 9.61 -8.65
CA VAL A 74 6.67 8.99 -7.32
C VAL A 74 7.70 9.75 -6.51
N PHE A 75 7.38 10.02 -5.25
CA PHE A 75 8.27 10.62 -4.27
C PHE A 75 8.33 9.77 -3.00
N PHE A 76 9.53 9.50 -2.51
CA PHE A 76 9.77 8.72 -1.29
C PHE A 76 10.13 9.66 -0.13
N LEU A 77 9.39 9.57 0.99
CA LEU A 77 9.74 10.27 2.24
C LEU A 77 10.91 9.61 2.97
N ASP A 78 11.08 8.29 2.75
CA ASP A 78 12.13 7.48 3.36
C ASP A 78 12.11 7.45 4.91
N ALA A 79 10.90 7.52 5.48
CA ALA A 79 10.69 7.65 6.92
C ALA A 79 11.12 6.41 7.75
N LYS A 80 11.28 5.23 7.12
CA LYS A 80 11.79 4.04 7.82
C LYS A 80 13.28 4.14 8.15
N ARG A 81 14.08 4.69 7.23
CA ARG A 81 15.54 4.83 7.41
C ARG A 81 15.92 6.14 8.10
N HIS A 82 15.02 7.12 8.03
CA HIS A 82 15.18 8.46 8.62
C HIS A 82 13.94 8.82 9.43
N PRO A 83 13.73 8.17 10.61
CA PRO A 83 12.52 8.32 11.42
C PRO A 83 12.47 9.63 12.22
N GLU A 84 13.53 10.44 12.16
CA GLU A 84 13.61 11.72 12.85
C GLU A 84 12.58 12.69 12.27
N THR A 85 11.79 13.31 13.15
CA THR A 85 10.71 14.21 12.74
C THR A 85 11.21 15.33 11.83
N ASP A 86 12.38 15.90 12.09
CA ASP A 86 12.95 17.00 11.31
C ASP A 86 13.29 16.56 9.87
N GLU A 87 13.82 15.35 9.69
CA GLU A 87 14.09 14.81 8.36
C GLU A 87 12.80 14.51 7.60
N ILE A 88 11.78 13.95 8.27
CA ILE A 88 10.46 13.72 7.66
C ILE A 88 9.83 15.05 7.24
N LEU A 89 9.88 16.08 8.08
CA LEU A 89 9.36 17.43 7.74
C LEU A 89 10.09 18.05 6.55
N LYS A 90 11.41 17.93 6.50
CA LYS A 90 12.23 18.40 5.37
C LYS A 90 11.84 17.68 4.07
N ARG A 91 11.74 16.34 4.09
CA ARG A 91 11.29 15.54 2.94
C ARG A 91 9.85 15.87 2.54
N SER A 92 8.98 16.16 3.50
CA SER A 92 7.61 16.60 3.23
C SER A 92 7.57 17.96 2.51
N ALA A 93 8.43 18.89 2.89
CA ALA A 93 8.56 20.18 2.20
C ALA A 93 9.06 20.00 0.74
N GLU A 94 10.01 19.09 0.50
CA GLU A 94 10.46 18.72 -0.84
C GLU A 94 9.31 18.09 -1.66
N ALA A 95 8.49 17.23 -1.06
CA ALA A 95 7.32 16.66 -1.72
C ALA A 95 6.32 17.74 -2.16
N LEU A 96 6.04 18.71 -1.29
CA LEU A 96 5.16 19.84 -1.60
C LEU A 96 5.67 20.71 -2.76
N ASP A 97 6.97 21.01 -2.79
CA ASP A 97 7.61 21.73 -3.91
C ASP A 97 7.47 20.95 -5.23
N ARG A 98 7.69 19.62 -5.20
CA ARG A 98 7.53 18.77 -6.38
C ARG A 98 6.08 18.69 -6.85
N ILE A 99 5.11 18.58 -5.93
CA ILE A 99 3.67 18.62 -6.25
C ILE A 99 3.31 19.91 -6.97
N GLN A 100 3.81 21.08 -6.49
CA GLN A 100 3.56 22.36 -7.13
C GLN A 100 4.13 22.43 -8.55
N LYS A 101 5.32 21.87 -8.78
CA LYS A 101 5.98 21.84 -10.10
C LYS A 101 5.31 20.87 -11.05
N PHE A 102 4.95 19.68 -10.60
CA PHE A 102 4.34 18.62 -11.39
C PHE A 102 2.87 18.92 -11.75
N ARG A 103 2.13 19.62 -10.86
CA ARG A 103 0.71 19.97 -11.00
C ARG A 103 -0.15 18.76 -11.28
N PRO A 104 -0.25 17.82 -10.33
CA PRO A 104 -1.08 16.62 -10.49
C PRO A 104 -2.56 16.94 -10.48
N ASP A 105 -3.36 16.08 -11.16
CA ASP A 105 -4.82 16.09 -11.06
C ASP A 105 -5.30 15.38 -9.78
N VAL A 106 -4.53 14.38 -9.27
CA VAL A 106 -4.84 13.60 -8.06
C VAL A 106 -3.56 13.25 -7.33
N LEU A 107 -3.60 13.22 -6.01
CA LEU A 107 -2.54 12.67 -5.15
C LEU A 107 -2.89 11.25 -4.70
N ILE A 108 -1.87 10.40 -4.59
CA ILE A 108 -1.92 9.16 -3.81
C ILE A 108 -0.88 9.29 -2.69
N ALA A 109 -1.21 8.86 -1.48
CA ALA A 109 -0.26 8.80 -0.37
C ALA A 109 -0.37 7.44 0.32
N SER A 110 0.76 6.82 0.63
CA SER A 110 0.75 5.56 1.38
C SER A 110 1.37 5.73 2.76
N ASP A 111 0.75 5.03 3.69
CA ASP A 111 1.14 4.92 5.08
C ASP A 111 0.99 6.20 5.92
N ASP A 112 1.23 6.06 7.22
CA ASP A 112 0.92 7.09 8.21
C ASP A 112 1.71 8.39 8.01
N ASP A 113 3.01 8.32 7.68
CA ASP A 113 3.86 9.51 7.60
C ASP A 113 3.49 10.42 6.42
N ALA A 114 3.26 9.87 5.23
CA ALA A 114 2.82 10.67 4.08
C ALA A 114 1.45 11.33 4.34
N VAL A 115 0.54 10.61 5.00
CA VAL A 115 -0.76 11.15 5.38
C VAL A 115 -0.63 12.21 6.46
N LYS A 116 0.12 11.95 7.52
CA LYS A 116 0.30 12.85 8.67
C LYS A 116 1.00 14.16 8.30
N TYR A 117 2.07 14.08 7.53
CA TYR A 117 2.94 15.24 7.28
C TYR A 117 2.68 15.95 5.95
N VAL A 118 1.99 15.32 5.00
CA VAL A 118 1.68 15.93 3.70
C VAL A 118 0.18 16.07 3.46
N ILE A 119 -0.60 14.98 3.52
CA ILE A 119 -2.01 15.04 3.11
C ILE A 119 -2.87 15.79 4.12
N ALA A 120 -2.81 15.41 5.40
CA ALA A 120 -3.68 15.98 6.42
C ALA A 120 -3.47 17.49 6.63
N PRO A 121 -2.24 18.04 6.65
CA PRO A 121 -2.03 19.47 6.81
C PRO A 121 -2.40 20.30 5.56
N HIS A 122 -2.24 19.75 4.35
CA HIS A 122 -2.23 20.58 3.12
C HIS A 122 -3.34 20.27 2.12
N PHE A 123 -3.98 19.07 2.18
CA PHE A 123 -4.89 18.61 1.13
C PHE A 123 -6.27 18.15 1.62
N ARG A 124 -6.59 18.23 2.91
CA ARG A 124 -7.94 17.90 3.41
C ARG A 124 -9.04 18.74 2.76
N SER A 125 -8.69 19.93 2.36
CA SER A 125 -9.52 20.83 1.56
C SER A 125 -8.64 21.46 0.48
N GLY A 126 -9.24 21.89 -0.65
CA GLY A 126 -8.48 22.53 -1.72
C GLY A 126 -8.72 21.92 -3.09
N PRO A 127 -7.95 22.37 -4.11
CA PRO A 127 -8.23 22.01 -5.49
C PRO A 127 -7.72 20.63 -5.92
N ILE A 128 -6.74 20.07 -5.22
CA ILE A 128 -6.14 18.79 -5.60
C ILE A 128 -6.67 17.68 -4.68
N PRO A 129 -7.50 16.75 -5.21
CA PRO A 129 -8.04 15.63 -4.45
C PRO A 129 -6.94 14.62 -4.13
N ALA A 130 -7.12 13.88 -3.02
CA ALA A 130 -6.19 12.88 -2.59
C ALA A 130 -6.85 11.55 -2.23
N VAL A 131 -6.10 10.46 -2.42
CA VAL A 131 -6.41 9.11 -2.00
C VAL A 131 -5.29 8.61 -1.11
N PHE A 132 -5.60 8.05 0.05
CA PHE A 132 -4.60 7.38 0.87
C PHE A 132 -4.78 5.86 0.86
N CYS A 133 -3.71 5.14 1.19
CA CYS A 133 -3.69 3.70 1.43
C CYS A 133 -2.66 3.37 2.53
N GLY A 134 -2.72 2.19 3.11
CA GLY A 134 -1.74 1.75 4.10
C GLY A 134 -1.79 2.44 5.47
N VAL A 135 -2.77 3.33 5.71
CA VAL A 135 -2.95 3.94 7.03
C VAL A 135 -3.47 2.91 8.00
N ASN A 136 -2.75 2.73 9.11
CA ASN A 136 -3.02 1.68 10.07
C ASN A 136 -4.30 1.95 10.88
N TRP A 137 -5.25 1.02 10.84
CA TRP A 137 -6.47 0.87 11.66
C TRP A 137 -7.47 2.01 11.60
N SER A 138 -7.05 3.27 11.64
CA SER A 138 -7.93 4.44 11.64
C SER A 138 -7.24 5.66 11.06
N SER A 139 -7.95 6.38 10.22
CA SER A 139 -7.53 7.69 9.71
C SER A 139 -8.10 8.88 10.50
N GLU A 140 -8.91 8.62 11.55
CA GLU A 140 -9.49 9.66 12.42
C GLU A 140 -8.45 10.58 13.06
N PRO A 141 -7.28 10.08 13.54
CA PRO A 141 -6.24 10.96 14.10
C PRO A 141 -5.72 12.01 13.12
N TYR A 142 -5.90 11.78 11.81
CA TYR A 142 -5.53 12.71 10.73
C TYR A 142 -6.70 13.58 10.26
N GLY A 143 -7.90 13.43 10.87
CA GLY A 143 -9.13 14.11 10.46
C GLY A 143 -9.61 13.66 9.08
N LEU A 144 -9.45 12.38 8.76
CA LEU A 144 -9.84 11.75 7.49
C LEU A 144 -10.90 10.64 7.71
N PRO A 145 -11.77 10.37 6.72
CA PRO A 145 -11.86 11.02 5.41
C PRO A 145 -12.36 12.47 5.49
N SER A 146 -12.21 13.23 4.40
CA SER A 146 -12.68 14.60 4.28
C SER A 146 -13.43 14.82 2.95
N GLU A 147 -13.92 16.04 2.68
CA GLU A 147 -14.53 16.35 1.38
C GLU A 147 -13.61 16.07 0.18
N ASN A 148 -12.29 16.23 0.41
CA ASN A 148 -11.27 16.17 -0.64
C ASN A 148 -10.36 14.94 -0.54
N VAL A 149 -10.51 14.10 0.49
CA VAL A 149 -9.65 12.93 0.73
C VAL A 149 -10.48 11.71 1.09
N THR A 150 -10.21 10.61 0.41
CA THR A 150 -10.71 9.27 0.73
C THR A 150 -9.57 8.28 0.78
N GLY A 151 -9.83 7.03 1.16
CA GLY A 151 -8.77 6.05 1.22
C GLY A 151 -9.20 4.64 1.59
N ILE A 152 -8.20 3.78 1.74
CA ILE A 152 -8.32 2.44 2.27
C ILE A 152 -7.45 2.30 3.51
N ILE A 153 -8.08 1.88 4.61
CA ILE A 153 -7.42 1.58 5.88
C ILE A 153 -6.73 0.22 5.79
N GLU A 154 -5.55 0.14 6.36
CA GLU A 154 -4.85 -1.12 6.54
C GLU A 154 -5.19 -1.74 7.90
N THR A 155 -5.66 -2.98 7.88
CA THR A 155 -5.87 -3.80 9.07
C THR A 155 -5.09 -5.09 8.94
N VAL A 156 -4.49 -5.55 10.03
CA VAL A 156 -3.80 -6.84 10.06
C VAL A 156 -4.70 -7.91 10.67
N PRO A 157 -4.72 -9.14 10.15
CA PRO A 157 -5.61 -10.21 10.61
C PRO A 157 -5.14 -10.87 11.93
N VAL A 158 -4.60 -10.07 12.85
CA VAL A 158 -3.97 -10.55 14.09
C VAL A 158 -4.94 -11.28 15.02
N GLU A 159 -6.20 -10.83 15.07
CA GLU A 159 -7.24 -11.51 15.86
C GLU A 159 -7.48 -12.93 15.34
N ALA A 160 -7.60 -13.10 14.02
CA ALA A 160 -7.79 -14.40 13.41
C ALA A 160 -6.56 -15.31 13.61
N ALA A 161 -5.34 -14.76 13.44
CA ALA A 161 -4.11 -15.50 13.67
C ALA A 161 -3.98 -15.98 15.12
N LEU A 162 -4.30 -15.15 16.10
CA LEU A 162 -4.28 -15.53 17.52
C LEU A 162 -5.35 -16.57 17.86
N LYS A 163 -6.53 -16.51 17.25
CA LYS A 163 -7.56 -17.54 17.39
C LYS A 163 -7.12 -18.88 16.82
N ASP A 164 -6.47 -18.88 15.65
CA ASP A 164 -5.93 -20.09 15.04
C ASP A 164 -4.83 -20.72 15.91
N LEU A 165 -3.90 -19.91 16.42
CA LEU A 165 -2.86 -20.37 17.33
C LEU A 165 -3.42 -20.92 18.64
N ARG A 166 -4.47 -20.33 19.19
CA ARG A 166 -5.10 -20.82 20.43
C ARG A 166 -5.79 -22.19 20.24
N ARG A 167 -6.22 -22.55 19.04
CA ARG A 167 -6.72 -23.90 18.74
C ARG A 167 -5.63 -24.96 18.92
N SER A 168 -4.42 -24.66 18.44
CA SER A 168 -3.26 -25.58 18.59
C SER A 168 -2.61 -25.49 19.96
N PHE A 169 -2.63 -24.32 20.59
CA PHE A 169 -2.01 -24.04 21.88
C PHE A 169 -3.04 -23.40 22.85
N PRO A 170 -3.96 -24.17 23.46
CA PRO A 170 -5.09 -23.60 24.22
C PRO A 170 -4.70 -22.76 25.44
N LYS A 171 -3.49 -22.93 25.96
CA LYS A 171 -3.04 -22.28 27.21
C LYS A 171 -2.24 -21.00 26.99
N ILE A 172 -2.10 -20.51 25.75
CA ILE A 172 -1.35 -19.27 25.50
C ILE A 172 -2.09 -18.06 26.06
N GLN A 173 -1.38 -17.25 26.85
CA GLN A 173 -1.88 -16.02 27.46
C GLN A 173 -0.90 -14.87 27.30
N LYS A 174 0.41 -15.09 27.58
CA LYS A 174 1.45 -14.07 27.50
C LYS A 174 1.85 -13.84 26.05
N LEU A 175 1.47 -12.69 25.49
CA LEU A 175 1.83 -12.25 24.16
C LEU A 175 3.01 -11.28 24.19
N ARG A 176 4.12 -11.61 23.52
CA ARG A 176 5.18 -10.64 23.23
C ARG A 176 5.03 -10.12 21.81
N VAL A 177 4.91 -8.80 21.66
CA VAL A 177 5.07 -8.13 20.38
C VAL A 177 6.49 -7.62 20.28
N LEU A 178 7.27 -8.17 19.34
CA LEU A 178 8.66 -7.78 19.08
C LEU A 178 8.73 -7.15 17.69
N SER A 179 9.05 -5.88 17.62
CA SER A 179 9.02 -5.08 16.40
C SER A 179 10.07 -3.97 16.40
N GLU A 180 10.15 -3.26 15.30
CA GLU A 180 10.95 -2.05 15.13
C GLU A 180 10.40 -0.88 15.94
N ASP A 181 11.22 0.11 16.29
CA ASP A 181 10.77 1.37 16.88
C ASP A 181 10.45 2.40 15.80
N SER A 182 9.21 2.37 15.29
CA SER A 182 8.70 3.28 14.26
C SER A 182 7.37 3.94 14.67
N THR A 183 6.98 5.02 13.95
CA THR A 183 5.68 5.68 14.15
C THR A 183 4.53 4.69 13.98
N SER A 184 4.57 3.87 12.92
CA SER A 184 3.53 2.87 12.64
C SER A 184 3.39 1.86 13.79
N GLU A 185 4.52 1.36 14.32
CA GLU A 185 4.47 0.37 15.40
C GLU A 185 4.06 0.96 16.75
N ARG A 186 4.39 2.21 17.02
CA ARG A 186 3.85 2.93 18.19
C ARG A 186 2.33 3.11 18.07
N ASN A 187 1.81 3.44 16.89
CA ASN A 187 0.38 3.52 16.62
C ASN A 187 -0.29 2.15 16.76
N ASN A 188 0.28 1.10 16.15
CA ASN A 188 -0.22 -0.28 16.26
C ASN A 188 -0.31 -0.74 17.70
N ARG A 189 0.71 -0.47 18.52
CA ARG A 189 0.68 -0.77 19.97
C ARG A 189 -0.52 -0.12 20.65
N ALA A 190 -0.73 1.18 20.44
CA ALA A 190 -1.81 1.91 21.09
C ALA A 190 -3.20 1.38 20.69
N LEU A 191 -3.38 1.01 19.43
CA LEU A 191 -4.65 0.55 18.89
C LEU A 191 -4.94 -0.92 19.17
N LEU A 192 -3.90 -1.78 19.18
CA LEU A 192 -4.05 -3.22 19.34
C LEU A 192 -4.01 -3.72 20.78
N ASP A 193 -3.44 -2.98 21.72
CA ASP A 193 -3.38 -3.39 23.12
C ASP A 193 -4.77 -3.71 23.70
N PRO A 194 -5.81 -2.87 23.51
CA PRO A 194 -7.17 -3.20 23.94
C PRO A 194 -7.75 -4.46 23.27
N LEU A 195 -7.41 -4.72 22.01
CA LEU A 195 -7.84 -5.93 21.29
C LEU A 195 -7.21 -7.18 21.92
N TYR A 196 -5.90 -7.18 22.17
CA TYR A 196 -5.21 -8.31 22.77
C TYR A 196 -5.78 -8.65 24.15
N ARG A 197 -6.03 -7.65 24.99
CA ARG A 197 -6.63 -7.84 26.31
C ARG A 197 -8.06 -8.38 26.22
N ARG A 198 -8.87 -7.86 25.30
CA ARG A 198 -10.23 -8.37 25.07
C ARG A 198 -10.23 -9.82 24.61
N LEU A 199 -9.21 -10.25 23.86
CA LEU A 199 -9.00 -11.65 23.49
C LEU A 199 -8.46 -12.53 24.63
N GLY A 200 -8.21 -11.95 25.83
CA GLY A 200 -7.68 -12.65 27.00
C GLY A 200 -6.17 -12.90 26.94
N PHE A 201 -5.43 -12.04 26.23
CA PHE A 201 -3.97 -12.05 26.26
C PHE A 201 -3.42 -10.99 27.23
N GLU A 202 -2.22 -11.26 27.74
CA GLU A 202 -1.39 -10.33 28.50
C GLU A 202 -0.28 -9.80 27.58
N PRO A 203 -0.52 -8.67 26.86
CA PRO A 203 0.46 -8.16 25.90
C PRO A 203 1.65 -7.50 26.59
N SER A 204 2.83 -7.72 26.03
CA SER A 204 4.07 -7.03 26.37
C SER A 204 4.79 -6.67 25.08
N TYR A 205 5.58 -5.59 25.10
CA TYR A 205 6.13 -4.97 23.90
C TYR A 205 7.63 -4.79 24.01
N ALA A 206 8.34 -5.09 22.92
CA ALA A 206 9.73 -4.73 22.69
C ALA A 206 9.81 -4.05 21.31
N LEU A 207 9.90 -2.71 21.32
CA LEU A 207 10.20 -1.93 20.12
C LEU A 207 11.70 -1.64 20.14
N VAL A 208 12.42 -2.14 19.13
CA VAL A 208 13.88 -2.15 19.16
C VAL A 208 14.49 -1.34 18.00
N PRO A 209 15.60 -0.63 18.24
CA PRO A 209 16.23 0.21 17.23
C PRO A 209 17.17 -0.57 16.31
N ASP A 210 17.75 -1.70 16.76
CA ASP A 210 18.81 -2.41 16.07
C ASP A 210 18.71 -3.93 16.17
N PHE A 211 19.44 -4.61 15.30
CA PHE A 211 19.41 -6.06 15.19
C PHE A 211 19.99 -6.80 16.41
N ALA A 212 20.98 -6.25 17.11
CA ALA A 212 21.51 -6.86 18.31
C ALA A 212 20.47 -6.88 19.44
N SER A 213 19.76 -5.77 19.61
CA SER A 213 18.62 -5.64 20.54
C SER A 213 17.49 -6.60 20.16
N TRP A 214 17.17 -6.73 18.86
CA TRP A 214 16.15 -7.66 18.38
C TRP A 214 16.47 -9.11 18.74
N LYS A 215 17.72 -9.56 18.50
CA LYS A 215 18.16 -10.92 18.86
C LYS A 215 18.04 -11.20 20.36
N ASN A 216 18.44 -10.26 21.19
CA ASN A 216 18.36 -10.39 22.65
C ASN A 216 16.90 -10.48 23.12
N GLU A 217 16.01 -9.61 22.59
CA GLU A 217 14.60 -9.63 22.95
C GLU A 217 13.88 -10.85 22.39
N PHE A 218 14.28 -11.38 21.23
CA PHE A 218 13.73 -12.65 20.70
C PHE A 218 14.02 -13.81 21.66
N VAL A 219 15.26 -13.98 22.12
CA VAL A 219 15.64 -15.04 23.08
C VAL A 219 14.92 -14.87 24.43
N LYS A 220 14.79 -13.63 24.89
CA LYS A 220 14.04 -13.32 26.10
C LYS A 220 12.55 -13.68 25.96
N ALA A 221 11.94 -13.33 24.83
CA ALA A 221 10.56 -13.65 24.52
C ALA A 221 10.30 -15.18 24.52
N GLN A 222 11.23 -15.99 24.01
CA GLN A 222 11.13 -17.46 24.02
C GLN A 222 11.04 -18.06 25.44
N ARG A 223 11.51 -17.34 26.46
CA ARG A 223 11.47 -17.77 27.87
C ARG A 223 10.28 -17.21 28.63
N GLU A 224 9.89 -15.96 28.34
CA GLU A 224 8.94 -15.20 29.14
C GLU A 224 7.51 -15.15 28.57
N ALA A 225 7.34 -15.39 27.25
CA ALA A 225 6.06 -15.37 26.59
C ALA A 225 5.55 -16.78 26.26
N ASP A 226 4.26 -16.87 25.96
CA ASP A 226 3.63 -18.10 25.44
C ASP A 226 3.49 -18.06 23.91
N VAL A 227 3.38 -16.84 23.33
CA VAL A 227 3.30 -16.60 21.89
C VAL A 227 4.00 -15.29 21.54
N ILE A 228 4.64 -15.23 20.38
CA ILE A 228 5.40 -14.08 19.91
C ILE A 228 4.83 -13.61 18.58
N TYR A 229 4.50 -12.34 18.50
CA TYR A 229 4.10 -11.65 17.27
C TYR A 229 5.26 -10.83 16.73
N LEU A 230 5.62 -11.07 15.46
CA LEU A 230 6.63 -10.32 14.72
C LEU A 230 5.94 -9.48 13.63
N PRO A 231 5.57 -8.21 13.88
CA PRO A 231 4.93 -7.37 12.87
C PRO A 231 5.85 -7.01 11.71
N THR A 232 6.98 -6.36 11.99
CA THR A 232 7.88 -5.82 10.97
C THR A 232 9.29 -5.60 11.51
N MET A 233 10.27 -5.43 10.61
CA MET A 233 11.69 -5.17 10.94
C MET A 233 12.31 -4.07 10.06
N GLY A 234 11.52 -3.39 9.22
CA GLY A 234 12.04 -2.49 8.18
C GLY A 234 12.83 -1.28 8.69
N ALA A 235 12.62 -0.88 9.97
CA ALA A 235 13.39 0.18 10.63
C ALA A 235 14.42 -0.36 11.64
N VAL A 236 14.65 -1.68 11.72
CA VAL A 236 15.70 -2.26 12.58
C VAL A 236 17.06 -2.05 11.93
N ALA A 237 17.88 -1.18 12.52
CA ALA A 237 19.20 -0.88 11.97
C ALA A 237 20.11 -2.12 11.98
N GLY A 238 20.88 -2.31 10.90
CA GLY A 238 21.83 -3.42 10.78
C GLY A 238 21.16 -4.79 10.60
N TRP A 239 19.90 -4.85 10.13
CA TRP A 239 19.21 -6.11 9.89
C TRP A 239 20.00 -7.00 8.91
N ASN A 240 20.19 -8.26 9.28
CA ASN A 240 20.82 -9.28 8.45
C ASN A 240 19.87 -10.48 8.31
N GLU A 241 19.30 -10.66 7.12
CA GLU A 241 18.30 -11.68 6.87
C GLU A 241 18.80 -13.11 7.11
N ALA A 242 20.00 -13.43 6.63
CA ALA A 242 20.56 -14.78 6.75
C ALA A 242 20.82 -15.13 8.22
N GLU A 243 21.42 -14.20 8.97
CA GLU A 243 21.69 -14.37 10.39
C GLU A 243 20.37 -14.43 11.20
N ALA A 244 19.37 -13.62 10.84
CA ALA A 244 18.08 -13.62 11.52
C ALA A 244 17.33 -14.96 11.34
N ARG A 245 17.34 -15.54 10.13
CA ARG A 245 16.78 -16.86 9.85
C ARG A 245 17.45 -17.93 10.68
N GLN A 246 18.77 -17.97 10.68
CA GLN A 246 19.55 -18.93 11.47
C GLN A 246 19.27 -18.74 12.96
N TRP A 247 19.29 -17.49 13.45
CA TRP A 247 19.03 -17.16 14.85
C TRP A 247 17.66 -17.67 15.33
N VAL A 248 16.61 -17.42 14.53
CA VAL A 248 15.26 -17.92 14.82
C VAL A 248 15.25 -19.45 14.84
N ALA A 249 15.80 -20.11 13.81
CA ALA A 249 15.82 -21.56 13.72
C ALA A 249 16.53 -22.23 14.93
N GLU A 250 17.56 -21.59 15.47
CA GLU A 250 18.31 -22.09 16.63
C GLU A 250 17.57 -21.85 17.96
N HIS A 251 16.84 -20.74 18.07
CA HIS A 251 16.30 -20.28 19.36
C HIS A 251 14.78 -20.46 19.51
N ILE A 252 14.02 -20.76 18.45
CA ILE A 252 12.57 -20.91 18.52
C ILE A 252 12.17 -22.08 19.44
N ARG A 253 11.24 -21.80 20.38
CA ARG A 253 10.68 -22.77 21.33
C ARG A 253 9.18 -22.54 21.59
N LYS A 254 8.69 -21.37 21.21
CA LYS A 254 7.30 -20.94 21.39
C LYS A 254 6.69 -20.59 20.04
N PRO A 255 5.36 -20.61 19.90
CA PRO A 255 4.70 -20.12 18.70
C PRO A 255 5.14 -18.71 18.33
N VAL A 256 5.66 -18.56 17.12
CA VAL A 256 6.01 -17.27 16.51
C VAL A 256 5.13 -17.09 15.28
N PHE A 257 4.44 -15.97 15.20
CA PHE A 257 3.58 -15.67 14.06
C PHE A 257 3.78 -14.26 13.52
N THR A 258 3.29 -14.03 12.31
CA THR A 258 3.30 -12.73 11.66
C THR A 258 2.01 -12.46 10.88
N CYS A 259 1.73 -11.20 10.59
CA CYS A 259 0.67 -10.77 9.69
C CYS A 259 1.20 -10.10 8.41
N ASP A 260 2.51 -10.16 8.20
CA ASP A 260 3.20 -9.68 7.00
C ASP A 260 4.02 -10.80 6.36
N ASP A 261 3.86 -11.02 5.06
CA ASP A 261 4.43 -12.20 4.39
C ASP A 261 5.95 -12.13 4.24
N PHE A 262 6.55 -10.95 4.18
CA PHE A 262 8.01 -10.78 4.19
C PHE A 262 8.65 -11.15 5.54
N MET A 263 7.85 -11.25 6.62
CA MET A 263 8.30 -11.72 7.94
C MET A 263 8.22 -13.24 8.10
N MET A 264 7.66 -13.97 7.11
CA MET A 264 7.52 -15.44 7.19
C MET A 264 8.82 -16.22 7.40
N PRO A 265 9.99 -15.79 6.89
CA PRO A 265 11.24 -16.46 7.20
C PRO A 265 11.59 -16.54 8.69
N TYR A 266 10.95 -15.72 9.52
CA TYR A 266 11.21 -15.60 10.97
C TYR A 266 10.03 -16.10 11.82
N ALA A 267 8.93 -16.57 11.21
CA ALA A 267 7.72 -17.01 11.89
C ALA A 267 7.31 -18.42 11.48
N ALA A 268 6.78 -19.19 12.42
CA ALA A 268 6.25 -20.53 12.13
C ALA A 268 4.91 -20.47 11.40
N TYR A 269 4.13 -19.43 11.65
CA TYR A 269 2.79 -19.23 11.10
C TYR A 269 2.60 -17.78 10.63
N GLY A 270 1.94 -17.61 9.49
CA GLY A 270 1.52 -16.31 8.98
C GLY A 270 0.09 -16.34 8.48
N LEU A 271 -0.72 -15.41 9.00
CA LEU A 271 -1.96 -15.01 8.37
C LEU A 271 -1.77 -13.56 7.94
N THR A 272 -1.43 -13.36 6.65
CA THR A 272 -0.85 -12.10 6.21
C THR A 272 -1.83 -11.27 5.39
N LYS A 273 -1.77 -9.96 5.53
CA LYS A 273 -2.46 -9.02 4.64
C LYS A 273 -1.83 -9.06 3.25
N VAL A 274 -2.58 -8.62 2.25
CA VAL A 274 -2.12 -8.52 0.86
C VAL A 274 -1.85 -7.06 0.53
N ALA A 275 -0.58 -6.62 0.61
CA ALA A 275 -0.20 -5.21 0.39
C ALA A 275 -0.62 -4.68 -0.99
N ARG A 276 -0.60 -5.54 -2.02
CA ARG A 276 -1.10 -5.23 -3.37
C ARG A 276 -2.54 -4.70 -3.37
N GLU A 277 -3.41 -5.17 -2.48
CA GLU A 277 -4.81 -4.70 -2.38
C GLU A 277 -4.89 -3.21 -2.11
N GLN A 278 -4.01 -2.68 -1.26
CA GLN A 278 -3.92 -1.27 -0.93
C GLN A 278 -3.66 -0.43 -2.18
N GLY A 279 -2.65 -0.83 -2.97
CA GLY A 279 -2.29 -0.14 -4.22
C GLY A 279 -3.37 -0.25 -5.30
N GLU A 280 -3.97 -1.43 -5.46
CA GLU A 280 -5.06 -1.65 -6.42
C GLU A 280 -6.27 -0.77 -6.11
N TRP A 281 -6.66 -0.70 -4.85
CA TRP A 281 -7.78 0.14 -4.44
C TRP A 281 -7.47 1.63 -4.62
N ALA A 282 -6.28 2.08 -4.19
CA ALA A 282 -5.88 3.48 -4.31
C ALA A 282 -5.83 3.95 -5.77
N ALA A 283 -5.25 3.14 -6.67
CA ALA A 283 -5.21 3.46 -8.10
C ALA A 283 -6.62 3.48 -8.71
N ALA A 284 -7.48 2.52 -8.35
CA ALA A 284 -8.86 2.49 -8.84
C ALA A 284 -9.67 3.71 -8.35
N ALA A 285 -9.50 4.13 -7.10
CA ALA A 285 -10.11 5.34 -6.57
C ALA A 285 -9.59 6.61 -7.29
N ALA A 286 -8.26 6.71 -7.50
CA ALA A 286 -7.67 7.81 -8.26
C ALA A 286 -8.22 7.89 -9.68
N LEU A 287 -8.39 6.76 -10.38
CA LEU A 287 -9.01 6.73 -11.71
C LEU A 287 -10.47 7.16 -11.70
N LYS A 288 -11.25 6.82 -10.66
CA LYS A 288 -12.63 7.34 -10.52
C LYS A 288 -12.62 8.86 -10.38
N ILE A 289 -11.71 9.41 -9.57
CA ILE A 289 -11.56 10.86 -9.37
C ILE A 289 -11.14 11.56 -10.68
N LEU A 290 -10.18 11.01 -11.41
CA LEU A 290 -9.76 11.52 -12.71
C LEU A 290 -10.88 11.54 -13.77
N ARG A 291 -11.92 10.70 -13.58
CA ARG A 291 -13.14 10.65 -14.40
C ARG A 291 -14.26 11.55 -13.87
N GLY A 292 -14.03 12.29 -12.78
CA GLY A 292 -14.97 13.30 -12.24
C GLY A 292 -15.69 12.90 -10.95
N ALA A 293 -15.42 11.74 -10.35
CA ALA A 293 -15.92 11.42 -9.01
C ALA A 293 -15.28 12.34 -7.96
N LYS A 294 -16.02 12.66 -6.90
CA LYS A 294 -15.46 13.40 -5.76
C LYS A 294 -14.98 12.42 -4.70
N PRO A 295 -13.86 12.70 -3.99
CA PRO A 295 -13.39 11.82 -2.93
C PRO A 295 -14.45 11.49 -1.88
N ARG A 296 -15.24 12.45 -1.44
CA ARG A 296 -16.36 12.26 -0.48
C ARG A 296 -17.44 11.26 -0.92
N ASP A 297 -17.57 11.05 -2.23
CA ASP A 297 -18.56 10.11 -2.79
C ASP A 297 -18.00 8.68 -2.91
N ILE A 298 -16.71 8.49 -2.60
CA ILE A 298 -16.02 7.19 -2.57
C ILE A 298 -15.90 6.78 -1.10
N PRO A 299 -16.63 5.74 -0.64
CA PRO A 299 -16.58 5.32 0.75
C PRO A 299 -15.16 4.90 1.19
N LEU A 300 -14.84 5.21 2.45
CA LEU A 300 -13.65 4.64 3.11
C LEU A 300 -13.75 3.12 3.08
N ALA A 301 -12.66 2.46 2.75
CA ALA A 301 -12.57 1.01 2.70
C ALA A 301 -11.58 0.46 3.74
N SER A 302 -11.59 -0.85 3.93
CA SER A 302 -10.52 -1.60 4.62
C SER A 302 -10.16 -2.82 3.78
N ASN A 303 -8.90 -3.24 3.82
CA ASN A 303 -8.45 -4.44 3.13
C ASN A 303 -9.17 -5.69 3.67
N GLN A 304 -9.42 -6.65 2.78
CA GLN A 304 -10.14 -7.87 3.08
C GLN A 304 -9.34 -9.13 2.74
N ARG A 305 -8.33 -9.00 1.86
CA ARG A 305 -7.57 -10.16 1.39
C ARG A 305 -6.51 -10.57 2.39
N VAL A 306 -6.47 -11.88 2.64
CA VAL A 306 -5.44 -12.52 3.48
C VAL A 306 -4.87 -13.73 2.79
N ARG A 307 -3.60 -14.06 3.11
CA ARG A 307 -2.94 -15.32 2.75
C ARG A 307 -2.55 -16.05 4.01
N CYS A 308 -2.59 -17.37 3.96
CA CYS A 308 -2.10 -18.21 5.04
C CYS A 308 -0.78 -18.87 4.64
N PHE A 309 0.22 -18.78 5.51
CA PHE A 309 1.53 -19.39 5.32
C PHE A 309 1.96 -20.20 6.55
N VAL A 310 2.71 -21.27 6.29
CA VAL A 310 3.40 -22.05 7.32
C VAL A 310 4.85 -22.19 6.92
N ASN A 311 5.77 -21.91 7.84
CA ASN A 311 7.15 -22.31 7.69
C ASN A 311 7.32 -23.72 8.25
N PRO A 312 7.51 -24.76 7.40
CA PRO A 312 7.44 -26.15 7.84
C PRO A 312 8.51 -26.48 8.89
N GLU A 313 9.75 -25.97 8.71
CA GLU A 313 10.85 -26.21 9.65
C GLU A 313 10.56 -25.63 11.04
N LEU A 314 10.10 -24.39 11.10
CA LEU A 314 9.82 -23.71 12.37
C LEU A 314 8.56 -24.27 13.03
N ALA A 315 7.55 -24.64 12.23
CA ALA A 315 6.30 -25.24 12.71
C ALA A 315 6.56 -26.61 13.36
N GLU A 316 7.38 -27.46 12.73
CA GLU A 316 7.78 -28.76 13.29
C GLU A 316 8.48 -28.62 14.63
N LYS A 317 9.42 -27.66 14.76
CA LYS A 317 10.17 -27.41 16.02
C LYS A 317 9.27 -27.07 17.21
N ILE A 318 8.10 -26.47 16.97
CA ILE A 318 7.16 -26.07 18.02
C ILE A 318 5.92 -26.93 18.09
N GLY A 319 5.78 -27.95 17.23
CA GLY A 319 4.60 -28.82 17.15
C GLY A 319 3.33 -28.09 16.71
N PHE A 320 3.47 -27.11 15.80
CA PHE A 320 2.31 -26.37 15.25
C PHE A 320 1.76 -27.04 14.00
N HIS A 321 0.45 -27.21 13.97
CA HIS A 321 -0.31 -27.60 12.79
C HIS A 321 -1.38 -26.53 12.51
N PRO A 322 -1.44 -26.00 11.29
CA PRO A 322 -2.47 -25.02 10.93
C PRO A 322 -3.87 -25.66 11.00
N PRO A 323 -4.92 -24.86 11.22
CA PRO A 323 -6.29 -25.36 11.15
C PRO A 323 -6.62 -25.94 9.76
N ASP A 324 -7.31 -27.09 9.70
CA ASP A 324 -7.65 -27.78 8.44
C ASP A 324 -8.48 -26.92 7.47
N GLU A 325 -9.27 -25.99 7.99
CA GLU A 325 -10.06 -25.02 7.22
C GLU A 325 -9.22 -23.93 6.54
N ARG A 326 -7.92 -23.82 6.85
CA ARG A 326 -6.98 -22.88 6.23
C ARG A 326 -6.20 -23.55 5.11
N SER A 327 -6.40 -23.10 3.88
CA SER A 327 -5.48 -23.45 2.79
C SER A 327 -4.18 -22.64 2.96
N CYS A 328 -3.18 -23.25 3.58
CA CYS A 328 -1.90 -22.59 3.84
C CYS A 328 -0.83 -23.02 2.86
N GLU A 329 -0.04 -22.07 2.39
CA GLU A 329 1.14 -22.30 1.55
C GLU A 329 2.36 -22.57 2.44
N GLY A 330 3.17 -23.58 2.08
CA GLY A 330 4.48 -23.80 2.70
C GLY A 330 5.46 -22.71 2.25
N ARG A 331 6.09 -22.00 3.19
CA ARG A 331 7.07 -20.94 2.88
C ARG A 331 8.25 -21.02 3.85
N GLN A 332 9.46 -21.01 3.30
CA GLN A 332 10.73 -21.01 4.05
C GLN A 332 11.45 -19.66 3.96
#